data_1d42b8c0c5408488558def2e5f055324
#
_entry.id   1d42b8c0c5408488558def2e5f055324
#
_cell.length_a   1.000
_cell.length_b   1.000
_cell.length_c   1.000
_cell.angle_alpha   90.00
_cell.angle_beta   90.00
_cell.angle_gamma   90.00
#
_symmetry.space_group_name_H-M   'P 1'
#
loop_
_entity.id
_entity.type
_entity.pdbx_description
1 polymer ?
#
loop_
_entity_poly.entity_id
_entity_poly.type
_entity_poly.pdbx_seq_one_letter_code
_entity_poly.pdbx_strand_id
1 'polypeptide(L)'
;MSWITIVWSMNAAACLTLAAIYLVVWCKQRQDLAHLVFSITAVAAAAVAGFELAMMHAGTVGQYEALIRWIHVPVWVLTVAFLAFVRLYLHAGRPWLAWSICGLRTLVLILNFILTPNLNFQRITSLRHFSWWGGEMISVPFGVANPWGLLSSVSLLLLLIFFVDATIAVWRRGDRRRALVLGGSMIFGAILAWHVPLVIWGIIDVPFFLCFAYSGIVAAMGYELSYDLLHAAQLARQLQASETDLRETQERMELAANAAELGMWMWDIVRDEVWITDKGRALLGFPPLEKIDFNRFRNRLHPQDRESVVQAVENSLRTGAEYEAEYRAVLPDGQVRWIAGRGQVEFNGEGQPARMRGVAVDITKRKQAEEQAARHRNEMAHLSRVFTLGELSGSLAHELSLPLTAILSNAQAAQRVLAHGGADFAEIQEILNEIVSEDKRAGEVIRRLRLWLKKGEVQQHSLRINEVVEDVLKLIHSDLVNQHVTVDIELARTLPTVTGDPVQLQQVLLNLVVNACDAMADCNTQERRLLIRTGIENGKSAVIVSVIDGGGSIPEEKIEQIFEPFFTTKEEGMGLGLSVCGTIIAAHRGKLWATNNADRGTTFHFSLPIGKSDEEVVITNKRKGS
;
A
#
# COMPACT_ATOMS: atom_id res chain seq x y z
N MET A 1 3.38 64.87 -38.24
CA MET A 1 3.73 64.64 -36.83
C MET A 1 5.22 64.52 -36.71
N SER A 2 5.82 65.29 -35.84
CA SER A 2 7.27 65.26 -35.66
C SER A 2 7.73 64.00 -34.95
N TRP A 3 8.95 63.53 -35.18
CA TRP A 3 9.49 62.37 -34.47
C TRP A 3 9.58 62.57 -32.96
N ILE A 4 9.84 63.81 -32.51
CA ILE A 4 9.89 64.17 -31.11
C ILE A 4 8.49 64.02 -30.47
N THR A 5 7.47 64.60 -31.11
CA THR A 5 6.07 64.46 -30.66
C THR A 5 5.66 62.98 -30.59
N ILE A 6 6.02 62.17 -31.58
CA ILE A 6 5.71 60.74 -31.61
C ILE A 6 6.38 60.03 -30.40
N VAL A 7 7.68 60.23 -30.21
CA VAL A 7 8.43 59.48 -29.19
C VAL A 7 7.99 59.86 -27.79
N TRP A 8 7.81 61.16 -27.47
CA TRP A 8 7.33 61.61 -26.14
C TRP A 8 5.89 61.18 -25.88
N SER A 9 5.03 61.28 -26.92
CA SER A 9 3.63 60.82 -26.80
C SER A 9 3.53 59.30 -26.59
N MET A 10 4.33 58.52 -27.31
CA MET A 10 4.43 57.07 -27.12
C MET A 10 4.92 56.72 -25.72
N ASN A 11 5.91 57.39 -25.21
CA ASN A 11 6.41 57.21 -23.86
C ASN A 11 5.35 57.52 -22.81
N ALA A 12 4.64 58.64 -22.95
CA ALA A 12 3.52 58.99 -22.05
C ALA A 12 2.39 57.97 -22.12
N ALA A 13 2.01 57.55 -23.34
CA ALA A 13 0.96 56.52 -23.52
C ALA A 13 1.34 55.16 -22.89
N ALA A 14 2.60 54.73 -23.04
CA ALA A 14 3.10 53.51 -22.40
C ALA A 14 3.00 53.59 -20.87
N CYS A 15 3.41 54.69 -20.28
CA CYS A 15 3.29 54.92 -18.84
C CYS A 15 1.82 54.93 -18.37
N LEU A 16 0.91 55.60 -19.10
CA LEU A 16 -0.53 55.61 -18.76
C LEU A 16 -1.14 54.23 -18.90
N THR A 17 -0.78 53.46 -19.90
CA THR A 17 -1.26 52.07 -20.07
C THR A 17 -0.86 51.20 -18.88
N LEU A 18 0.42 51.27 -18.50
CA LEU A 18 0.91 50.55 -17.31
C LEU A 18 0.20 51.01 -16.04
N ALA A 19 -0.01 52.31 -15.88
CA ALA A 19 -0.73 52.86 -14.75
C ALA A 19 -2.17 52.30 -14.65
N ALA A 20 -2.90 52.24 -15.78
CA ALA A 20 -4.24 51.70 -15.81
C ALA A 20 -4.28 50.21 -15.47
N ILE A 21 -3.36 49.40 -16.04
CA ILE A 21 -3.27 47.97 -15.74
C ILE A 21 -3.07 47.74 -14.24
N TYR A 22 -2.09 48.40 -13.64
CA TYR A 22 -1.78 48.18 -12.22
C TYR A 22 -2.78 48.81 -11.26
N LEU A 23 -3.52 49.84 -11.68
CA LEU A 23 -4.67 50.34 -10.94
C LEU A 23 -5.77 49.27 -10.86
N VAL A 24 -6.06 48.60 -11.97
CA VAL A 24 -7.03 47.49 -12.00
C VAL A 24 -6.55 46.31 -11.12
N VAL A 25 -5.26 45.96 -11.14
CA VAL A 25 -4.69 44.93 -10.26
C VAL A 25 -4.90 45.34 -8.80
N TRP A 26 -4.57 46.58 -8.43
CA TRP A 26 -4.78 47.08 -7.07
C TRP A 26 -6.26 47.05 -6.65
N CYS A 27 -7.19 47.41 -7.54
CA CYS A 27 -8.62 47.33 -7.23
C CYS A 27 -9.07 45.91 -6.86
N LYS A 28 -8.46 44.90 -7.42
CA LYS A 28 -8.71 43.48 -7.09
C LYS A 28 -7.94 43.00 -5.84
N GLN A 29 -6.77 43.56 -5.58
CA GLN A 29 -5.85 43.18 -4.49
C GLN A 29 -5.51 44.38 -3.62
N ARG A 30 -6.52 44.97 -2.96
CA ARG A 30 -6.41 46.25 -2.20
C ARG A 30 -5.37 46.21 -1.05
N GLN A 31 -4.98 45.06 -0.62
CA GLN A 31 -3.99 44.93 0.46
C GLN A 31 -2.55 45.26 -0.02
N ASP A 32 -2.25 45.10 -1.31
CA ASP A 32 -0.93 45.43 -1.85
C ASP A 32 -0.86 46.85 -2.40
N LEU A 33 -0.37 47.74 -1.55
CA LEU A 33 -0.21 49.17 -1.88
C LEU A 33 0.88 49.41 -2.94
N ALA A 34 1.77 48.45 -3.21
CA ALA A 34 2.82 48.62 -4.21
C ALA A 34 2.26 48.88 -5.61
N HIS A 35 1.17 48.19 -5.97
CA HIS A 35 0.49 48.38 -7.26
C HIS A 35 -0.14 49.77 -7.40
N LEU A 36 -0.71 50.33 -6.33
CA LEU A 36 -1.24 51.71 -6.32
C LEU A 36 -0.12 52.71 -6.48
N VAL A 37 0.95 52.59 -5.69
CA VAL A 37 2.11 53.47 -5.76
C VAL A 37 2.75 53.41 -7.14
N PHE A 38 2.86 52.22 -7.73
CA PHE A 38 3.30 52.06 -9.11
C PHE A 38 2.44 52.84 -10.10
N SER A 39 1.12 52.71 -10.00
CA SER A 39 0.19 53.43 -10.88
C SER A 39 0.37 54.95 -10.78
N ILE A 40 0.49 55.49 -9.56
CA ILE A 40 0.76 56.94 -9.31
C ILE A 40 2.10 57.32 -9.93
N THR A 41 3.12 56.51 -9.78
CA THR A 41 4.46 56.75 -10.36
C THR A 41 4.39 56.84 -11.89
N ALA A 42 3.68 55.90 -12.53
CA ALA A 42 3.57 55.85 -13.99
C ALA A 42 2.75 57.05 -14.54
N VAL A 43 1.67 57.47 -13.84
CA VAL A 43 0.91 58.69 -14.20
C VAL A 43 1.80 59.93 -14.09
N ALA A 44 2.59 60.04 -13.02
CA ALA A 44 3.50 61.20 -12.84
C ALA A 44 4.59 61.20 -13.91
N ALA A 45 5.15 60.05 -14.30
CA ALA A 45 6.12 59.96 -15.40
C ALA A 45 5.53 60.39 -16.75
N ALA A 46 4.27 59.99 -17.04
CA ALA A 46 3.57 60.44 -18.23
C ALA A 46 3.33 61.96 -18.23
N ALA A 47 2.99 62.53 -17.07
CA ALA A 47 2.85 64.00 -16.94
C ALA A 47 4.17 64.73 -17.19
N VAL A 48 5.31 64.22 -16.67
CA VAL A 48 6.62 64.79 -16.96
C VAL A 48 6.88 64.79 -18.46
N ALA A 49 6.61 63.69 -19.18
CA ALA A 49 6.78 63.61 -20.63
C ALA A 49 5.92 64.64 -21.37
N GLY A 50 4.68 64.87 -20.91
CA GLY A 50 3.81 65.88 -21.48
C GLY A 50 4.33 67.30 -21.27
N PHE A 51 4.85 67.65 -20.08
CA PHE A 51 5.45 68.94 -19.81
C PHE A 51 6.74 69.14 -20.60
N GLU A 52 7.60 68.15 -20.73
CA GLU A 52 8.82 68.23 -21.54
C GLU A 52 8.50 68.49 -23.01
N LEU A 53 7.53 67.75 -23.58
CA LEU A 53 7.08 67.97 -24.94
C LEU A 53 6.52 69.38 -25.14
N ALA A 54 5.68 69.87 -24.20
CA ALA A 54 5.16 71.21 -24.24
C ALA A 54 6.26 72.30 -24.14
N MET A 55 7.29 72.10 -23.30
CA MET A 55 8.43 73.02 -23.21
C MET A 55 9.24 73.06 -24.51
N MET A 56 9.46 71.95 -25.20
CA MET A 56 10.14 71.89 -26.49
C MET A 56 9.42 72.67 -27.58
N HIS A 57 8.08 72.78 -27.52
CA HIS A 57 7.26 73.50 -28.47
C HIS A 57 6.84 74.91 -27.97
N ALA A 58 7.37 75.38 -26.84
CA ALA A 58 7.04 76.69 -26.31
C ALA A 58 7.55 77.81 -27.24
N GLY A 59 6.66 78.68 -27.71
CA GLY A 59 6.97 79.76 -28.62
C GLY A 59 7.41 81.06 -27.92
N THR A 60 7.13 81.20 -26.61
CA THR A 60 7.44 82.39 -25.82
C THR A 60 8.11 82.03 -24.49
N VAL A 61 8.95 82.95 -24.00
CA VAL A 61 9.64 82.83 -22.70
C VAL A 61 8.62 82.60 -21.57
N GLY A 62 7.49 83.36 -21.56
CA GLY A 62 6.48 83.26 -20.51
C GLY A 62 5.76 81.91 -20.50
N GLN A 63 5.53 81.29 -21.67
CA GLN A 63 5.00 79.89 -21.74
C GLN A 63 5.99 78.89 -21.16
N TYR A 64 7.26 79.03 -21.51
CA TYR A 64 8.34 78.16 -21.01
C TYR A 64 8.48 78.29 -19.48
N GLU A 65 8.45 79.52 -18.95
CA GLU A 65 8.53 79.79 -17.51
C GLU A 65 7.36 79.16 -16.75
N ALA A 66 6.17 79.21 -17.31
CA ALA A 66 5.01 78.56 -16.71
C ALA A 66 5.14 77.04 -16.71
N LEU A 67 5.55 76.43 -17.81
CA LEU A 67 5.71 74.99 -17.94
C LEU A 67 6.81 74.43 -17.02
N ILE A 68 8.00 75.12 -16.97
CA ILE A 68 9.09 74.68 -16.09
C ILE A 68 8.75 74.87 -14.61
N ARG A 69 7.85 75.76 -14.26
CA ARG A 69 7.33 75.93 -12.90
C ARG A 69 6.43 74.77 -12.54
N TRP A 70 5.50 74.41 -13.42
CA TRP A 70 4.50 73.33 -13.15
C TRP A 70 5.05 71.94 -13.25
N ILE A 71 6.10 71.63 -14.02
CA ILE A 71 6.73 70.31 -14.10
C ILE A 71 7.28 69.81 -12.75
N HIS A 72 7.59 70.76 -11.82
CA HIS A 72 8.04 70.38 -10.48
C HIS A 72 6.98 69.63 -9.69
N VAL A 73 5.69 69.77 -10.00
CA VAL A 73 4.62 69.02 -9.34
C VAL A 73 4.71 67.51 -9.67
N PRO A 74 4.64 67.05 -10.93
CA PRO A 74 4.75 65.63 -11.24
C PRO A 74 6.14 65.09 -10.86
N VAL A 75 7.23 65.85 -10.91
CA VAL A 75 8.54 65.44 -10.44
C VAL A 75 8.55 65.22 -8.92
N TRP A 76 7.88 66.05 -8.15
CA TRP A 76 7.69 65.83 -6.72
C TRP A 76 6.91 64.56 -6.43
N VAL A 77 5.73 64.39 -7.08
CA VAL A 77 4.89 63.17 -6.95
C VAL A 77 5.73 61.94 -7.26
N LEU A 78 6.49 61.97 -8.35
CA LEU A 78 7.34 60.88 -8.81
C LEU A 78 8.41 60.51 -7.79
N THR A 79 9.08 61.52 -7.21
CA THR A 79 10.11 61.31 -6.19
C THR A 79 9.51 60.63 -4.94
N VAL A 80 8.39 61.15 -4.44
CA VAL A 80 7.70 60.61 -3.26
C VAL A 80 7.22 59.20 -3.55
N ALA A 81 6.63 58.94 -4.72
CA ALA A 81 6.17 57.62 -5.11
C ALA A 81 7.33 56.60 -5.26
N PHE A 82 8.48 56.99 -5.80
CA PHE A 82 9.68 56.13 -5.84
C PHE A 82 10.17 55.74 -4.44
N LEU A 83 10.24 56.69 -3.52
CA LEU A 83 10.60 56.44 -2.14
C LEU A 83 9.62 55.50 -1.46
N ALA A 84 8.33 55.75 -1.66
CA ALA A 84 7.27 54.87 -1.14
C ALA A 84 7.35 53.44 -1.73
N PHE A 85 7.58 53.31 -3.06
CA PHE A 85 7.71 52.01 -3.70
C PHE A 85 8.91 51.22 -3.15
N VAL A 86 10.06 51.83 -3.03
CA VAL A 86 11.24 51.17 -2.45
C VAL A 86 10.99 50.72 -1.02
N ARG A 87 10.30 51.53 -0.23
CA ARG A 87 9.96 51.21 1.15
C ARG A 87 8.92 50.07 1.27
N LEU A 88 7.87 50.14 0.45
CA LEU A 88 6.74 49.17 0.50
C LEU A 88 7.08 47.84 -0.20
N TYR A 89 7.72 47.90 -1.38
CA TYR A 89 7.94 46.72 -2.20
C TYR A 89 9.31 46.06 -1.92
N LEU A 90 10.42 46.85 -1.85
CA LEU A 90 11.74 46.29 -1.57
C LEU A 90 12.02 46.15 -0.06
N HIS A 91 11.19 46.75 0.78
CA HIS A 91 11.41 46.81 2.24
C HIS A 91 12.84 47.29 2.59
N ALA A 92 13.39 48.19 1.78
CA ALA A 92 14.78 48.63 1.85
C ALA A 92 14.88 50.15 1.94
N GLY A 93 16.12 50.67 2.10
CA GLY A 93 16.42 52.08 2.24
C GLY A 93 16.18 52.62 3.64
N ARG A 94 17.05 53.53 4.09
CA ARG A 94 16.96 54.12 5.45
C ARG A 94 15.79 55.11 5.59
N PRO A 95 14.89 54.98 6.58
CA PRO A 95 13.70 55.83 6.72
C PRO A 95 14.03 57.30 6.84
N TRP A 96 15.07 57.64 7.62
CA TRP A 96 15.47 59.04 7.83
C TRP A 96 15.90 59.70 6.51
N LEU A 97 16.60 58.99 5.62
CA LEU A 97 17.04 59.49 4.34
C LEU A 97 15.85 59.73 3.40
N ALA A 98 14.88 58.79 3.38
CA ALA A 98 13.65 58.97 2.63
C ALA A 98 12.85 60.21 3.07
N TRP A 99 12.69 60.40 4.38
CA TRP A 99 12.00 61.59 4.92
C TRP A 99 12.77 62.89 4.64
N SER A 100 14.13 62.87 4.71
CA SER A 100 14.96 64.02 4.36
C SER A 100 14.77 64.43 2.91
N ILE A 101 14.71 63.43 1.99
CA ILE A 101 14.50 63.69 0.56
C ILE A 101 13.08 64.23 0.34
N CYS A 102 12.04 63.64 0.97
CA CYS A 102 10.68 64.14 0.89
C CYS A 102 10.59 65.61 1.37
N GLY A 103 11.18 65.91 2.53
CA GLY A 103 11.18 67.26 3.09
C GLY A 103 11.90 68.26 2.18
N LEU A 104 13.09 67.92 1.69
CA LEU A 104 13.86 68.77 0.79
C LEU A 104 13.13 68.97 -0.55
N ARG A 105 12.51 67.95 -1.14
CA ARG A 105 11.73 68.06 -2.39
C ARG A 105 10.48 68.91 -2.20
N THR A 106 9.83 68.80 -1.05
CA THR A 106 8.68 69.65 -0.69
C THR A 106 9.12 71.10 -0.55
N LEU A 107 10.25 71.36 0.10
CA LEU A 107 10.80 72.69 0.18
C LEU A 107 11.15 73.25 -1.21
N VAL A 108 11.77 72.44 -2.07
CA VAL A 108 12.06 72.81 -3.46
C VAL A 108 10.77 73.15 -4.22
N LEU A 109 9.70 72.38 -4.05
CA LEU A 109 8.42 72.67 -4.68
C LEU A 109 7.82 73.99 -4.19
N ILE A 110 7.85 74.23 -2.88
CA ILE A 110 7.34 75.49 -2.28
C ILE A 110 8.13 76.71 -2.79
N LEU A 111 9.46 76.61 -2.73
CA LEU A 111 10.35 77.71 -3.23
C LEU A 111 10.16 77.96 -4.72
N ASN A 112 9.89 76.91 -5.52
CA ASN A 112 9.67 77.08 -6.96
C ASN A 112 8.39 77.91 -7.28
N PHE A 113 7.38 77.91 -6.42
CA PHE A 113 6.20 78.76 -6.58
C PHE A 113 6.34 80.15 -5.94
N ILE A 114 7.23 80.31 -4.94
CA ILE A 114 7.49 81.59 -4.29
C ILE A 114 8.46 82.43 -5.12
N LEU A 115 9.49 81.83 -5.67
CA LEU A 115 10.54 82.51 -6.44
C LEU A 115 10.05 82.84 -7.86
N THR A 116 10.36 84.04 -8.34
CA THR A 116 10.01 84.49 -9.70
C THR A 116 11.27 84.61 -10.54
N PRO A 117 11.31 84.08 -11.76
CA PRO A 117 10.24 83.36 -12.46
C PRO A 117 10.07 81.92 -11.99
N ASN A 118 11.09 81.25 -11.45
CA ASN A 118 11.05 79.86 -10.90
C ASN A 118 12.35 79.56 -10.12
N LEU A 119 12.41 78.37 -9.54
CA LEU A 119 13.59 77.89 -8.79
C LEU A 119 14.84 77.72 -9.66
N ASN A 120 14.69 77.33 -10.94
CA ASN A 120 15.81 76.94 -11.82
C ASN A 120 16.52 78.15 -12.44
N PHE A 121 15.77 79.23 -12.76
CA PHE A 121 16.31 80.42 -13.40
C PHE A 121 15.91 81.70 -12.62
N GLN A 122 16.86 82.63 -12.45
CA GLN A 122 16.60 84.00 -11.99
C GLN A 122 15.92 84.82 -13.09
N ARG A 123 16.32 84.54 -14.36
CA ARG A 123 15.76 85.18 -15.54
C ARG A 123 16.06 84.34 -16.76
N ILE A 124 15.04 83.98 -17.55
CA ILE A 124 15.22 83.43 -18.89
C ILE A 124 15.25 84.58 -19.85
N THR A 125 16.47 84.75 -20.50
CA THR A 125 16.70 85.90 -21.41
C THR A 125 16.15 85.60 -22.79
N SER A 126 16.23 84.44 -23.28
CA SER A 126 15.72 84.02 -24.60
C SER A 126 15.48 82.53 -24.67
N LEU A 127 14.68 82.10 -25.66
CA LEU A 127 14.57 80.69 -26.09
C LEU A 127 15.48 80.53 -27.33
N ARG A 128 16.44 79.60 -27.25
CA ARG A 128 17.23 79.22 -28.42
C ARG A 128 16.46 78.15 -29.16
N HIS A 129 16.23 78.33 -30.45
CA HIS A 129 15.61 77.34 -31.33
C HIS A 129 16.72 76.71 -32.18
N PHE A 130 16.85 75.44 -32.12
CA PHE A 130 17.79 74.72 -32.95
C PHE A 130 17.13 73.41 -33.48
N SER A 131 17.63 72.97 -34.64
CA SER A 131 17.21 71.75 -35.26
C SER A 131 17.72 70.56 -34.48
N TRP A 132 16.83 69.78 -33.96
CA TRP A 132 17.14 68.53 -33.28
C TRP A 132 16.79 67.34 -34.22
N TRP A 133 16.91 66.16 -33.78
CA TRP A 133 16.68 64.91 -34.50
C TRP A 133 15.54 65.00 -35.53
N GLY A 134 15.87 64.79 -36.84
CA GLY A 134 14.86 64.83 -37.92
C GLY A 134 14.50 66.23 -38.43
N GLY A 135 15.29 67.29 -38.09
CA GLY A 135 15.10 68.66 -38.61
C GLY A 135 14.00 69.48 -37.89
N GLU A 136 13.50 68.98 -36.77
CA GLU A 136 12.46 69.68 -35.97
C GLU A 136 13.12 70.78 -35.13
N MET A 137 12.48 71.94 -35.09
CA MET A 137 12.92 73.08 -34.29
C MET A 137 12.41 72.94 -32.87
N ILE A 138 13.28 72.85 -31.89
CA ILE A 138 12.98 72.75 -30.47
C ILE A 138 13.45 73.99 -29.72
N SER A 139 12.74 74.33 -28.66
CA SER A 139 13.02 75.45 -27.76
C SER A 139 13.83 74.97 -26.55
N VAL A 140 15.00 75.61 -26.33
CA VAL A 140 15.82 75.38 -25.13
C VAL A 140 16.01 76.73 -24.42
N PRO A 141 15.89 76.82 -23.11
CA PRO A 141 16.03 78.09 -22.38
C PRO A 141 17.47 78.53 -22.30
N PHE A 142 17.69 79.82 -22.50
CA PHE A 142 18.94 80.49 -22.22
C PHE A 142 18.69 81.59 -21.20
N GLY A 143 19.41 81.56 -20.07
CA GLY A 143 19.21 82.52 -18.99
C GLY A 143 20.24 82.41 -17.87
N VAL A 144 19.97 83.14 -16.80
CA VAL A 144 20.80 83.11 -15.60
C VAL A 144 20.26 82.07 -14.63
N ALA A 145 21.05 81.06 -14.29
CA ALA A 145 20.66 80.03 -13.34
C ALA A 145 20.45 80.64 -11.95
N ASN A 146 19.46 80.12 -11.26
CA ASN A 146 19.14 80.53 -9.90
C ASN A 146 19.97 79.69 -8.90
N PRO A 147 20.73 80.31 -8.00
CA PRO A 147 21.53 79.60 -7.00
C PRO A 147 20.68 78.65 -6.11
N TRP A 148 19.40 78.99 -5.87
CA TRP A 148 18.49 78.12 -5.14
C TRP A 148 18.19 76.81 -5.85
N GLY A 149 18.47 76.68 -7.14
CA GLY A 149 18.43 75.45 -7.90
C GLY A 149 19.39 74.35 -7.39
N LEU A 150 20.45 74.75 -6.66
CA LEU A 150 21.35 73.80 -5.99
C LEU A 150 20.62 72.90 -5.00
N LEU A 151 19.52 73.37 -4.35
CA LEU A 151 18.70 72.52 -3.47
C LEU A 151 18.11 71.34 -4.22
N SER A 152 17.72 71.52 -5.47
CA SER A 152 17.20 70.46 -6.34
C SER A 152 18.30 69.43 -6.65
N SER A 153 19.54 69.90 -6.91
CA SER A 153 20.69 69.04 -7.17
C SER A 153 21.11 68.25 -5.92
N VAL A 154 21.10 68.88 -4.74
CA VAL A 154 21.33 68.18 -3.46
C VAL A 154 20.28 67.10 -3.23
N SER A 155 19.00 67.40 -3.50
CA SER A 155 17.93 66.39 -3.37
C SER A 155 18.11 65.20 -4.32
N LEU A 156 18.59 65.46 -5.55
CA LEU A 156 18.91 64.41 -6.53
C LEU A 156 20.09 63.54 -6.07
N LEU A 157 21.12 64.17 -5.47
CA LEU A 157 22.24 63.43 -4.87
C LEU A 157 21.80 62.52 -3.72
N LEU A 158 20.97 63.02 -2.82
CA LEU A 158 20.43 62.26 -1.72
C LEU A 158 19.55 61.07 -2.23
N LEU A 159 18.78 61.29 -3.31
CA LEU A 159 17.98 60.26 -3.96
C LEU A 159 18.88 59.15 -4.55
N LEU A 160 20.00 59.53 -5.20
CA LEU A 160 20.98 58.55 -5.69
C LEU A 160 21.59 57.73 -4.54
N ILE A 161 21.98 58.39 -3.45
CA ILE A 161 22.53 57.71 -2.26
C ILE A 161 21.48 56.76 -1.68
N PHE A 162 20.21 57.15 -1.62
CA PHE A 162 19.10 56.32 -1.16
C PHE A 162 18.91 55.08 -2.04
N PHE A 163 18.97 55.20 -3.37
CA PHE A 163 18.84 54.09 -4.29
C PHE A 163 20.02 53.13 -4.17
N VAL A 164 21.23 53.63 -4.00
CA VAL A 164 22.42 52.81 -3.76
C VAL A 164 22.29 52.04 -2.43
N ASP A 165 21.94 52.74 -1.34
CA ASP A 165 21.72 52.09 -0.02
C ASP A 165 20.65 50.99 -0.08
N ALA A 166 19.51 51.26 -0.72
CA ALA A 166 18.45 50.31 -0.91
C ALA A 166 18.88 49.11 -1.75
N THR A 167 19.61 49.35 -2.86
CA THR A 167 20.13 48.29 -3.74
C THR A 167 21.09 47.35 -3.01
N ILE A 168 22.02 47.92 -2.24
CA ILE A 168 22.97 47.15 -1.42
C ILE A 168 22.23 46.35 -0.37
N ALA A 169 21.18 46.90 0.27
CA ALA A 169 20.38 46.18 1.26
C ALA A 169 19.66 44.98 0.66
N VAL A 170 19.08 45.12 -0.53
CA VAL A 170 18.41 44.03 -1.27
C VAL A 170 19.42 42.96 -1.69
N TRP A 171 20.59 43.39 -2.22
CA TRP A 171 21.68 42.50 -2.62
C TRP A 171 22.17 41.62 -1.46
N ARG A 172 22.38 42.22 -0.28
CA ARG A 172 22.83 41.53 0.94
C ARG A 172 21.81 40.50 1.48
N ARG A 173 20.53 40.68 1.16
CA ARG A 173 19.44 39.71 1.51
C ARG A 173 19.39 38.54 0.54
N GLY A 174 20.22 38.51 -0.51
CA GLY A 174 20.31 37.42 -1.48
C GLY A 174 19.43 37.60 -2.72
N ASP A 175 18.57 38.63 -2.78
CA ASP A 175 17.70 38.88 -3.94
C ASP A 175 18.48 39.69 -5.02
N ARG A 176 19.47 39.01 -5.64
CA ARG A 176 20.36 39.60 -6.65
C ARG A 176 19.60 40.11 -7.86
N ARG A 177 18.53 39.42 -8.28
CA ARG A 177 17.73 39.79 -9.44
C ARG A 177 17.04 41.14 -9.24
N ARG A 178 16.29 41.30 -8.14
CA ARG A 178 15.63 42.58 -7.81
C ARG A 178 16.63 43.71 -7.61
N ALA A 179 17.77 43.44 -6.99
CA ALA A 179 18.83 44.45 -6.83
C ALA A 179 19.38 44.93 -8.17
N LEU A 180 19.61 44.03 -9.14
CA LEU A 180 20.09 44.41 -10.47
C LEU A 180 19.03 45.11 -11.30
N VAL A 181 17.82 44.58 -11.40
CA VAL A 181 16.78 45.13 -12.26
C VAL A 181 16.23 46.42 -11.71
N LEU A 182 15.69 46.43 -10.49
CA LEU A 182 15.13 47.66 -9.89
C LEU A 182 16.23 48.62 -9.41
N GLY A 183 17.16 48.13 -8.60
CA GLY A 183 18.21 48.95 -8.05
C GLY A 183 19.07 49.53 -9.14
N GLY A 184 19.47 48.74 -10.13
CA GLY A 184 20.26 49.19 -11.29
C GLY A 184 19.53 50.25 -12.12
N SER A 185 18.23 50.04 -12.42
CA SER A 185 17.43 51.02 -13.17
C SER A 185 17.21 52.32 -12.41
N MET A 186 17.01 52.28 -11.09
CA MET A 186 16.86 53.43 -10.24
C MET A 186 18.15 54.26 -10.16
N ILE A 187 19.29 53.59 -9.95
CA ILE A 187 20.61 54.24 -9.93
C ILE A 187 20.91 54.88 -11.30
N PHE A 188 20.73 54.12 -12.40
CA PHE A 188 20.94 54.62 -13.76
C PHE A 188 20.01 55.80 -14.07
N GLY A 189 18.72 55.74 -13.74
CA GLY A 189 17.78 56.81 -13.92
C GLY A 189 18.13 58.06 -13.10
N ALA A 190 18.60 57.91 -11.86
CA ALA A 190 19.07 59.03 -11.04
C ALA A 190 20.33 59.68 -11.63
N ILE A 191 21.26 58.90 -12.15
CA ILE A 191 22.46 59.42 -12.84
C ILE A 191 22.04 60.17 -14.11
N LEU A 192 21.14 59.59 -14.92
CA LEU A 192 20.66 60.22 -16.13
C LEU A 192 19.93 61.56 -15.84
N ALA A 193 19.23 61.67 -14.71
CA ALA A 193 18.56 62.89 -14.30
C ALA A 193 19.53 64.05 -14.01
N TRP A 194 20.82 63.81 -13.82
CA TRP A 194 21.84 64.81 -13.64
C TRP A 194 22.08 65.68 -14.87
N HIS A 195 21.57 65.33 -16.05
CA HIS A 195 21.62 66.23 -17.22
C HIS A 195 20.82 67.52 -16.97
N VAL A 196 19.77 67.50 -16.14
CA VAL A 196 18.91 68.68 -15.86
C VAL A 196 19.70 69.82 -15.23
N PRO A 197 20.46 69.67 -14.13
CA PRO A 197 21.36 70.72 -13.64
C PRO A 197 22.35 71.23 -14.68
N LEU A 198 22.90 70.36 -15.52
CA LEU A 198 23.89 70.71 -16.54
C LEU A 198 23.31 71.64 -17.63
N VAL A 199 22.04 71.36 -18.01
CA VAL A 199 21.26 72.24 -18.93
C VAL A 199 20.97 73.58 -18.28
N ILE A 200 20.49 73.59 -17.01
CA ILE A 200 20.13 74.83 -16.28
C ILE A 200 21.39 75.75 -16.12
N TRP A 201 22.56 75.17 -15.83
CA TRP A 201 23.79 75.91 -15.67
C TRP A 201 24.44 76.23 -17.00
N GLY A 202 23.85 75.89 -18.16
CA GLY A 202 24.36 76.17 -19.48
C GLY A 202 25.64 75.46 -19.85
N ILE A 203 25.91 74.30 -19.21
CA ILE A 203 27.09 73.45 -19.50
C ILE A 203 26.84 72.64 -20.77
N ILE A 204 25.58 72.22 -20.97
CA ILE A 204 25.14 71.46 -22.17
C ILE A 204 23.88 72.12 -22.75
N ASP A 205 23.84 72.26 -24.08
CA ASP A 205 22.70 72.79 -24.82
C ASP A 205 21.85 71.59 -25.40
N VAL A 206 21.07 70.98 -24.56
CA VAL A 206 20.14 69.87 -24.94
C VAL A 206 18.78 70.09 -24.31
N PRO A 207 17.70 69.55 -24.86
CA PRO A 207 16.38 69.61 -24.22
C PRO A 207 16.36 68.75 -22.94
N PHE A 208 15.34 68.99 -22.12
CA PHE A 208 15.08 68.08 -21.01
C PHE A 208 14.49 66.76 -21.53
N PHE A 209 15.06 65.64 -21.09
CA PHE A 209 14.58 64.27 -21.41
C PHE A 209 14.52 63.39 -20.18
N LEU A 210 14.12 64.00 -19.06
CA LEU A 210 13.99 63.34 -17.76
C LEU A 210 12.91 62.22 -17.79
N CYS A 211 11.92 62.33 -18.67
CA CYS A 211 10.86 61.33 -18.84
C CYS A 211 11.41 59.97 -19.18
N PHE A 212 12.50 59.86 -19.99
CA PHE A 212 13.08 58.56 -20.34
C PHE A 212 13.77 57.87 -19.14
N ALA A 213 14.44 58.70 -18.29
CA ALA A 213 15.03 58.20 -17.06
C ALA A 213 13.95 57.59 -16.16
N TYR A 214 12.84 58.25 -16.01
CA TYR A 214 11.73 57.79 -15.18
C TYR A 214 10.96 56.62 -15.80
N SER A 215 10.75 56.62 -17.10
CA SER A 215 10.06 55.52 -17.80
C SER A 215 10.88 54.25 -17.73
N GLY A 216 12.22 54.30 -17.77
CA GLY A 216 13.07 53.15 -17.55
C GLY A 216 12.88 52.54 -16.16
N ILE A 217 12.77 53.39 -15.12
CA ILE A 217 12.47 52.90 -13.76
C ILE A 217 11.04 52.31 -13.69
N VAL A 218 10.05 52.98 -14.29
CA VAL A 218 8.68 52.48 -14.35
C VAL A 218 8.60 51.09 -15.05
N ALA A 219 9.32 50.97 -16.18
CA ALA A 219 9.39 49.67 -16.88
C ALA A 219 9.99 48.56 -16.03
N ALA A 220 11.08 48.86 -15.30
CA ALA A 220 11.69 47.88 -14.38
C ALA A 220 10.77 47.51 -13.21
N MET A 221 10.08 48.51 -12.64
CA MET A 221 9.08 48.26 -11.60
C MET A 221 7.93 47.38 -12.12
N GLY A 222 7.39 47.68 -13.31
CA GLY A 222 6.33 46.92 -13.95
C GLY A 222 6.76 45.48 -14.24
N TYR A 223 8.00 45.29 -14.71
CA TYR A 223 8.56 43.96 -14.93
C TYR A 223 8.60 43.14 -13.64
N GLU A 224 9.12 43.71 -12.55
CA GLU A 224 9.20 42.98 -11.26
C GLU A 224 7.84 42.64 -10.68
N LEU A 225 6.91 43.59 -10.69
CA LEU A 225 5.53 43.32 -10.22
C LEU A 225 4.84 42.27 -11.08
N SER A 226 5.02 42.29 -12.42
CA SER A 226 4.47 41.25 -13.32
C SER A 226 5.08 39.90 -13.05
N TYR A 227 6.40 39.84 -12.82
CA TYR A 227 7.09 38.61 -12.49
C TYR A 227 6.54 37.98 -11.21
N ASP A 228 6.34 38.77 -10.15
CA ASP A 228 5.81 38.28 -8.88
C ASP A 228 4.37 37.77 -9.04
N LEU A 229 3.53 38.47 -9.80
CA LEU A 229 2.15 38.02 -10.08
C LEU A 229 2.12 36.70 -10.84
N LEU A 230 2.97 36.54 -11.87
CA LEU A 230 3.04 35.30 -12.65
C LEU A 230 3.56 34.14 -11.80
N HIS A 231 4.58 34.39 -10.99
CA HIS A 231 5.16 33.38 -10.12
C HIS A 231 4.16 32.92 -9.04
N ALA A 232 3.46 33.86 -8.41
CA ALA A 232 2.41 33.54 -7.44
C ALA A 232 1.28 32.73 -8.08
N ALA A 233 0.87 33.08 -9.31
CA ALA A 233 -0.17 32.34 -10.04
C ALA A 233 0.27 30.91 -10.41
N GLN A 234 1.55 30.71 -10.78
CA GLN A 234 2.10 29.39 -11.05
C GLN A 234 2.14 28.53 -9.78
N LEU A 235 2.60 29.09 -8.67
CA LEU A 235 2.67 28.38 -7.40
C LEU A 235 1.27 27.95 -6.90
N ALA A 236 0.29 28.86 -7.02
CA ALA A 236 -1.09 28.56 -6.67
C ALA A 236 -1.67 27.39 -7.51
N ARG A 237 -1.39 27.38 -8.83
CA ARG A 237 -1.82 26.26 -9.71
C ARG A 237 -1.14 24.95 -9.34
N GLN A 238 0.16 24.98 -9.03
CA GLN A 238 0.88 23.76 -8.62
C GLN A 238 0.33 23.20 -7.30
N LEU A 239 0.05 24.06 -6.33
CA LEU A 239 -0.54 23.66 -5.06
C LEU A 239 -1.92 23.02 -5.27
N GLN A 240 -2.77 23.67 -6.06
CA GLN A 240 -4.11 23.16 -6.36
C GLN A 240 -4.07 21.81 -7.10
N ALA A 241 -3.15 21.65 -8.05
CA ALA A 241 -2.95 20.38 -8.76
C ALA A 241 -2.49 19.27 -7.80
N SER A 242 -1.54 19.59 -6.90
CA SER A 242 -1.06 18.63 -5.89
C SER A 242 -2.14 18.22 -4.89
N GLU A 243 -2.98 19.18 -4.43
CA GLU A 243 -4.11 18.89 -3.56
C GLU A 243 -5.15 17.99 -4.25
N THR A 244 -5.44 18.26 -5.53
CA THR A 244 -6.37 17.43 -6.31
C THR A 244 -5.86 16.02 -6.48
N ASP A 245 -4.57 15.84 -6.85
CA ASP A 245 -3.94 14.53 -7.03
C ASP A 245 -3.89 13.72 -5.71
N LEU A 246 -3.58 14.39 -4.60
CA LEU A 246 -3.60 13.77 -3.28
C LEU A 246 -5.01 13.28 -2.92
N ARG A 247 -6.03 14.11 -3.17
CA ARG A 247 -7.42 13.77 -2.90
C ARG A 247 -7.90 12.60 -3.77
N GLU A 248 -7.61 12.62 -5.08
CA GLU A 248 -7.95 11.51 -5.97
C GLU A 248 -7.26 10.21 -5.55
N THR A 249 -5.99 10.27 -5.13
CA THR A 249 -5.24 9.11 -4.64
C THR A 249 -5.87 8.55 -3.37
N GLN A 250 -6.26 9.42 -2.44
CA GLN A 250 -6.93 9.01 -1.21
C GLN A 250 -8.30 8.37 -1.50
N GLU A 251 -9.11 8.97 -2.37
CA GLU A 251 -10.42 8.42 -2.76
C GLU A 251 -10.27 7.04 -3.45
N ARG A 252 -9.25 6.89 -4.32
CA ARG A 252 -8.95 5.59 -4.95
C ARG A 252 -8.54 4.53 -3.93
N MET A 253 -7.71 4.89 -2.95
CA MET A 253 -7.32 3.97 -1.87
C MET A 253 -8.52 3.55 -1.02
N GLU A 254 -9.40 4.49 -0.65
CA GLU A 254 -10.61 4.18 0.10
C GLU A 254 -11.58 3.28 -0.68
N LEU A 255 -11.77 3.55 -1.97
CA LEU A 255 -12.59 2.70 -2.83
C LEU A 255 -12.00 1.29 -2.96
N ALA A 256 -10.70 1.15 -3.16
CA ALA A 256 -10.04 -0.15 -3.24
C ALA A 256 -10.15 -0.93 -1.92
N ALA A 257 -9.92 -0.27 -0.79
CA ALA A 257 -10.06 -0.89 0.53
C ALA A 257 -11.52 -1.33 0.82
N ASN A 258 -12.50 -0.51 0.45
CA ASN A 258 -13.92 -0.84 0.61
C ASN A 258 -14.34 -1.98 -0.32
N ALA A 259 -13.91 -1.97 -1.60
CA ALA A 259 -14.21 -3.05 -2.56
C ALA A 259 -13.59 -4.39 -2.14
N ALA A 260 -12.41 -4.37 -1.55
CA ALA A 260 -11.75 -5.55 -0.99
C ALA A 260 -12.25 -5.94 0.41
N GLU A 261 -13.23 -5.22 0.97
CA GLU A 261 -13.77 -5.41 2.33
C GLU A 261 -12.69 -5.31 3.43
N LEU A 262 -11.65 -4.52 3.20
CA LEU A 262 -10.52 -4.37 4.11
C LEU A 262 -10.82 -3.38 5.24
N GLY A 263 -10.59 -3.78 6.47
CA GLY A 263 -10.47 -2.88 7.61
C GLY A 263 -9.02 -2.46 7.77
N MET A 264 -8.69 -1.19 7.49
CA MET A 264 -7.34 -0.68 7.75
C MET A 264 -7.20 -0.26 9.20
N TRP A 265 -6.03 -0.48 9.78
CA TRP A 265 -5.72 -0.09 11.15
C TRP A 265 -4.27 0.39 11.29
N MET A 266 -4.06 1.25 12.26
CA MET A 266 -2.75 1.75 12.66
C MET A 266 -2.71 1.89 14.18
N TRP A 267 -1.71 1.32 14.80
CA TRP A 267 -1.45 1.43 16.22
C TRP A 267 -0.22 2.30 16.48
N ASP A 268 -0.42 3.42 17.16
CA ASP A 268 0.68 4.23 17.71
C ASP A 268 1.10 3.57 19.02
N ILE A 269 2.27 2.91 18.99
CA ILE A 269 2.75 2.09 20.12
C ILE A 269 3.12 2.96 21.32
N VAL A 270 3.64 4.17 21.05
CA VAL A 270 4.11 5.09 22.09
C VAL A 270 2.94 5.67 22.88
N ARG A 271 1.82 5.98 22.18
CA ARG A 271 0.62 6.56 22.79
C ARG A 271 -0.42 5.52 23.19
N ASP A 272 -0.22 4.28 22.79
CA ASP A 272 -1.20 3.18 22.87
C ASP A 272 -2.56 3.58 22.30
N GLU A 273 -2.57 4.22 21.12
CA GLU A 273 -3.79 4.61 20.41
C GLU A 273 -3.90 3.82 19.10
N VAL A 274 -5.04 3.15 18.91
CA VAL A 274 -5.35 2.42 17.66
C VAL A 274 -6.32 3.23 16.82
N TRP A 275 -5.87 3.70 15.67
CA TRP A 275 -6.73 4.22 14.63
C TRP A 275 -7.19 3.08 13.72
N ILE A 276 -8.47 3.09 13.37
CA ILE A 276 -9.06 2.04 12.54
C ILE A 276 -10.18 2.65 11.68
N THR A 277 -10.29 2.22 10.42
CA THR A 277 -11.37 2.64 9.51
C THR A 277 -12.74 2.19 10.01
N ASP A 278 -13.80 2.83 9.51
CA ASP A 278 -15.19 2.45 9.84
C ASP A 278 -15.47 0.98 9.50
N LYS A 279 -14.94 0.49 8.38
CA LYS A 279 -15.02 -0.93 8.02
C LYS A 279 -14.32 -1.82 9.06
N GLY A 280 -13.13 -1.45 9.49
CA GLY A 280 -12.40 -2.17 10.54
C GLY A 280 -13.14 -2.16 11.89
N ARG A 281 -13.76 -1.01 12.24
CA ARG A 281 -14.64 -0.92 13.42
C ARG A 281 -15.81 -1.87 13.33
N ALA A 282 -16.47 -1.92 12.18
CA ALA A 282 -17.59 -2.84 11.94
C ALA A 282 -17.15 -4.31 12.00
N LEU A 283 -15.96 -4.65 11.52
CA LEU A 283 -15.40 -6.01 11.60
C LEU A 283 -15.22 -6.48 13.05
N LEU A 284 -14.71 -5.60 13.92
CA LEU A 284 -14.40 -5.91 15.32
C LEU A 284 -15.52 -5.50 16.30
N GLY A 285 -16.60 -4.89 15.81
CA GLY A 285 -17.75 -4.46 16.62
C GLY A 285 -17.45 -3.28 17.53
N PHE A 286 -16.58 -2.33 17.10
CA PHE A 286 -16.34 -1.10 17.83
C PHE A 286 -17.29 0.02 17.40
N PRO A 287 -17.82 0.83 18.33
CA PRO A 287 -18.61 2.01 18.03
C PRO A 287 -17.83 3.07 17.21
N PRO A 288 -18.50 3.92 16.42
CA PRO A 288 -17.84 4.87 15.48
C PRO A 288 -16.84 5.84 16.11
N LEU A 289 -17.04 6.30 17.32
CA LEU A 289 -16.22 7.33 17.97
C LEU A 289 -15.41 6.81 19.17
N GLU A 290 -15.42 5.52 19.42
CA GLU A 290 -14.72 4.95 20.56
C GLU A 290 -13.19 5.02 20.35
N LYS A 291 -12.47 5.52 21.37
CA LYS A 291 -11.01 5.42 21.42
C LYS A 291 -10.63 3.97 21.70
N ILE A 292 -9.75 3.43 20.87
CA ILE A 292 -9.30 2.04 20.96
C ILE A 292 -7.83 2.05 21.35
N ASP A 293 -7.49 1.28 22.37
CA ASP A 293 -6.14 0.90 22.76
C ASP A 293 -5.90 -0.59 22.50
N PHE A 294 -4.67 -1.06 22.67
CA PHE A 294 -4.33 -2.46 22.45
C PHE A 294 -5.07 -3.41 23.40
N ASN A 295 -5.34 -3.01 24.64
CA ASN A 295 -6.10 -3.82 25.60
C ASN A 295 -7.55 -4.01 25.17
N ARG A 296 -8.19 -2.98 24.65
CA ARG A 296 -9.56 -3.07 24.10
C ARG A 296 -9.61 -3.99 22.89
N PHE A 297 -8.63 -3.91 22.00
CA PHE A 297 -8.49 -4.86 20.89
C PHE A 297 -8.37 -6.30 21.42
N ARG A 298 -7.43 -6.54 22.37
CA ARG A 298 -7.20 -7.86 22.97
C ARG A 298 -8.47 -8.44 23.60
N ASN A 299 -9.29 -7.60 24.23
CA ASN A 299 -10.53 -8.03 24.87
C ASN A 299 -11.63 -8.45 23.87
N ARG A 300 -11.54 -8.01 22.60
CA ARG A 300 -12.42 -8.47 21.52
C ARG A 300 -12.03 -9.84 20.98
N LEU A 301 -10.81 -10.28 21.24
CA LEU A 301 -10.35 -11.60 20.81
C LEU A 301 -11.04 -12.71 21.61
N HIS A 302 -11.38 -13.81 20.94
CA HIS A 302 -11.84 -15.01 21.60
C HIS A 302 -10.81 -15.47 22.67
N PRO A 303 -11.22 -15.92 23.87
CA PRO A 303 -10.29 -16.26 24.94
C PRO A 303 -9.16 -17.21 24.55
N GLN A 304 -9.46 -18.21 23.71
CA GLN A 304 -8.47 -19.20 23.24
C GLN A 304 -7.44 -18.64 22.27
N ASP A 305 -7.73 -17.52 21.57
CA ASP A 305 -6.86 -16.98 20.53
C ASP A 305 -6.00 -15.81 21.06
N ARG A 306 -6.30 -15.29 22.26
CA ARG A 306 -5.65 -14.11 22.84
C ARG A 306 -4.13 -14.25 22.96
N GLU A 307 -3.69 -15.37 23.49
CA GLU A 307 -2.27 -15.61 23.75
C GLU A 307 -1.47 -15.70 22.45
N SER A 308 -1.97 -16.46 21.47
CA SER A 308 -1.30 -16.61 20.17
C SER A 308 -1.19 -15.30 19.39
N VAL A 309 -2.24 -14.46 19.42
CA VAL A 309 -2.24 -13.15 18.76
C VAL A 309 -1.28 -12.19 19.44
N VAL A 310 -1.26 -12.15 20.79
CA VAL A 310 -0.32 -11.31 21.53
C VAL A 310 1.12 -11.71 21.24
N GLN A 311 1.43 -13.01 21.24
CA GLN A 311 2.77 -13.51 20.91
C GLN A 311 3.18 -13.15 19.46
N ALA A 312 2.26 -13.21 18.49
CA ALA A 312 2.52 -12.79 17.12
C ALA A 312 2.85 -11.30 17.02
N VAL A 313 2.10 -10.45 17.73
CA VAL A 313 2.37 -9.01 17.82
C VAL A 313 3.72 -8.75 18.48
N GLU A 314 4.02 -9.34 19.63
CA GLU A 314 5.29 -9.17 20.35
C GLU A 314 6.49 -9.63 19.50
N ASN A 315 6.34 -10.74 18.78
CA ASN A 315 7.38 -11.20 17.87
C ASN A 315 7.63 -10.19 16.75
N SER A 316 6.58 -9.63 16.15
CA SER A 316 6.68 -8.61 15.11
C SER A 316 7.35 -7.33 15.65
N LEU A 317 6.97 -6.87 16.84
CA LEU A 317 7.58 -5.71 17.51
C LEU A 317 9.07 -5.90 17.77
N ARG A 318 9.48 -7.10 18.13
CA ARG A 318 10.87 -7.42 18.47
C ARG A 318 11.76 -7.63 17.27
N THR A 319 11.22 -8.27 16.20
CA THR A 319 12.03 -8.74 15.06
C THR A 319 11.87 -7.88 13.81
N GLY A 320 10.81 -7.05 13.72
CA GLY A 320 10.41 -6.36 12.50
C GLY A 320 9.76 -7.28 11.45
N ALA A 321 9.53 -8.55 11.78
CA ALA A 321 8.84 -9.47 10.88
C ALA A 321 7.39 -9.04 10.66
N GLU A 322 6.83 -9.40 9.51
CA GLU A 322 5.43 -9.15 9.21
C GLU A 322 4.52 -9.83 10.24
N TYR A 323 3.55 -9.08 10.75
CA TYR A 323 2.48 -9.63 11.59
C TYR A 323 1.46 -10.31 10.70
N GLU A 324 1.18 -11.57 10.98
CA GLU A 324 0.11 -12.34 10.36
C GLU A 324 -0.57 -13.22 11.42
N ALA A 325 -1.90 -13.07 11.56
CA ALA A 325 -2.68 -13.88 12.47
C ALA A 325 -4.12 -14.06 11.97
N GLU A 326 -4.65 -15.28 12.12
CA GLU A 326 -6.07 -15.56 11.98
C GLU A 326 -6.65 -15.81 13.37
N TYR A 327 -7.69 -15.08 13.72
CA TYR A 327 -8.27 -15.12 15.05
C TYR A 327 -9.79 -14.91 15.02
N ARG A 328 -10.45 -15.34 16.08
CA ARG A 328 -11.88 -15.09 16.29
C ARG A 328 -12.07 -13.80 17.07
N ALA A 329 -12.86 -12.90 16.52
CA ALA A 329 -13.34 -11.70 17.20
C ALA A 329 -14.74 -11.96 17.76
N VAL A 330 -14.97 -11.60 19.02
CA VAL A 330 -16.28 -11.69 19.68
C VAL A 330 -16.94 -10.32 19.65
N LEU A 331 -18.04 -10.20 18.91
CA LEU A 331 -18.79 -8.97 18.78
C LEU A 331 -19.66 -8.70 20.03
N PRO A 332 -20.15 -7.46 20.21
CA PRO A 332 -21.00 -7.11 21.37
C PRO A 332 -22.30 -7.92 21.48
N ASP A 333 -22.82 -8.41 20.37
CA ASP A 333 -24.02 -9.28 20.29
C ASP A 333 -23.72 -10.75 20.56
N GLY A 334 -22.47 -11.10 20.83
CA GLY A 334 -22.00 -12.45 21.06
C GLY A 334 -21.67 -13.24 19.79
N GLN A 335 -21.88 -12.67 18.58
CA GLN A 335 -21.44 -13.32 17.35
C GLN A 335 -19.91 -13.45 17.30
N VAL A 336 -19.44 -14.54 16.71
CA VAL A 336 -18.02 -14.81 16.50
C VAL A 336 -17.71 -14.65 15.01
N ARG A 337 -16.73 -13.80 14.70
CA ARG A 337 -16.20 -13.63 13.34
C ARG A 337 -14.75 -14.07 13.26
N TRP A 338 -14.40 -14.74 12.20
CA TRP A 338 -13.01 -15.03 11.87
C TRP A 338 -12.40 -13.86 11.13
N ILE A 339 -11.32 -13.35 11.66
CA ILE A 339 -10.56 -12.21 11.09
C ILE A 339 -9.16 -12.67 10.75
N ALA A 340 -8.67 -12.33 9.56
CA ALA A 340 -7.27 -12.39 9.20
C ALA A 340 -6.68 -11.00 9.31
N GLY A 341 -5.69 -10.81 10.19
CA GLY A 341 -4.94 -9.57 10.36
C GLY A 341 -3.54 -9.71 9.80
N ARG A 342 -3.09 -8.70 9.02
CA ARG A 342 -1.71 -8.55 8.53
C ARG A 342 -1.21 -7.15 8.79
N GLY A 343 0.08 -7.01 9.13
CA GLY A 343 0.63 -5.69 9.41
C GLY A 343 2.14 -5.65 9.48
N GLN A 344 2.68 -4.44 9.45
CA GLN A 344 4.11 -4.17 9.54
C GLN A 344 4.40 -3.15 10.63
N VAL A 345 5.55 -3.33 11.29
CA VAL A 345 6.06 -2.41 12.32
C VAL A 345 6.96 -1.36 11.68
N GLU A 346 6.76 -0.11 12.06
CA GLU A 346 7.64 1.00 11.73
C GLU A 346 8.49 1.35 12.96
N PHE A 347 9.79 1.44 12.76
CA PHE A 347 10.75 1.79 13.80
C PHE A 347 11.13 3.26 13.72
N ASN A 348 11.39 3.90 14.85
CA ASN A 348 11.94 5.24 14.91
C ASN A 348 13.43 5.26 14.55
N GLY A 349 14.02 6.46 14.47
CA GLY A 349 15.46 6.63 14.17
C GLY A 349 16.42 5.98 15.18
N GLU A 350 15.92 5.56 16.33
CA GLU A 350 16.67 4.88 17.40
C GLU A 350 16.47 3.35 17.38
N GLY A 351 15.75 2.82 16.39
CA GLY A 351 15.49 1.39 16.25
C GLY A 351 14.43 0.85 17.21
N GLN A 352 13.61 1.70 17.83
CA GLN A 352 12.50 1.30 18.67
C GLN A 352 11.19 1.27 17.88
N PRO A 353 10.27 0.31 18.15
CA PRO A 353 8.99 0.23 17.46
C PRO A 353 8.14 1.47 17.80
N ALA A 354 7.76 2.23 16.77
CA ALA A 354 7.00 3.47 16.92
C ALA A 354 5.53 3.29 16.54
N ARG A 355 5.27 2.61 15.43
CA ARG A 355 3.93 2.37 14.90
C ARG A 355 3.82 0.99 14.30
N MET A 356 2.61 0.47 14.29
CA MET A 356 2.26 -0.75 13.56
C MET A 356 1.03 -0.46 12.70
N ARG A 357 1.09 -0.79 11.43
CA ARG A 357 -0.04 -0.57 10.50
C ARG A 357 -0.37 -1.83 9.72
N GLY A 358 -1.64 -1.98 9.37
CA GLY A 358 -2.05 -3.17 8.67
C GLY A 358 -3.49 -3.16 8.21
N VAL A 359 -3.93 -4.35 7.80
CA VAL A 359 -5.27 -4.61 7.33
C VAL A 359 -5.88 -5.79 8.07
N ALA A 360 -7.21 -5.81 8.16
CA ALA A 360 -8.01 -6.88 8.70
C ALA A 360 -9.12 -7.25 7.70
N VAL A 361 -9.36 -8.55 7.54
CA VAL A 361 -10.35 -9.10 6.59
C VAL A 361 -11.25 -10.10 7.31
N ASP A 362 -12.54 -10.08 7.02
CA ASP A 362 -13.47 -11.11 7.44
C ASP A 362 -13.29 -12.38 6.60
N ILE A 363 -12.84 -13.46 7.24
CA ILE A 363 -12.64 -14.77 6.61
C ILE A 363 -13.67 -15.80 7.11
N THR A 364 -14.76 -15.36 7.73
CA THR A 364 -15.77 -16.25 8.31
C THR A 364 -16.37 -17.19 7.27
N LYS A 365 -16.73 -16.67 6.09
CA LYS A 365 -17.25 -17.50 5.00
C LYS A 365 -16.24 -18.55 4.53
N ARG A 366 -14.95 -18.18 4.44
CA ARG A 366 -13.89 -19.11 4.07
C ARG A 366 -13.76 -20.23 5.11
N LYS A 367 -13.70 -19.89 6.40
CA LYS A 367 -13.62 -20.89 7.48
C LYS A 367 -14.83 -21.81 7.54
N GLN A 368 -16.04 -21.28 7.33
CA GLN A 368 -17.25 -22.08 7.24
C GLN A 368 -17.22 -23.05 6.06
N ALA A 369 -16.78 -22.60 4.88
CA ALA A 369 -16.63 -23.46 3.72
C ALA A 369 -15.56 -24.56 3.94
N GLU A 370 -14.44 -24.24 4.56
CA GLU A 370 -13.38 -25.19 4.93
C GLU A 370 -13.93 -26.26 5.89
N GLU A 371 -14.70 -25.84 6.90
CA GLU A 371 -15.32 -26.76 7.88
C GLU A 371 -16.39 -27.65 7.23
N GLN A 372 -17.25 -27.09 6.37
CA GLN A 372 -18.24 -27.88 5.64
C GLN A 372 -17.58 -28.91 4.71
N ALA A 373 -16.54 -28.51 3.99
CA ALA A 373 -15.79 -29.43 3.13
C ALA A 373 -15.12 -30.55 3.94
N ALA A 374 -14.63 -30.24 5.14
CA ALA A 374 -14.09 -31.27 6.05
C ALA A 374 -15.18 -32.23 6.54
N ARG A 375 -16.38 -31.72 6.92
CA ARG A 375 -17.52 -32.55 7.32
C ARG A 375 -17.97 -33.47 6.18
N HIS A 376 -18.15 -32.96 4.97
CA HIS A 376 -18.54 -33.76 3.81
C HIS A 376 -17.53 -34.87 3.50
N ARG A 377 -16.21 -34.55 3.58
CA ARG A 377 -15.18 -35.59 3.40
C ARG A 377 -15.29 -36.72 4.42
N ASN A 378 -15.53 -36.40 5.68
CA ASN A 378 -15.71 -37.39 6.73
C ASN A 378 -16.97 -38.24 6.54
N GLU A 379 -18.05 -37.61 6.05
CA GLU A 379 -19.31 -38.36 5.73
C GLU A 379 -19.10 -39.31 4.57
N MET A 380 -18.41 -38.87 3.48
CA MET A 380 -18.11 -39.73 2.34
C MET A 380 -17.23 -40.92 2.75
N ALA A 381 -16.22 -40.68 3.60
CA ALA A 381 -15.38 -41.75 4.13
C ALA A 381 -16.20 -42.78 4.98
N HIS A 382 -17.17 -42.30 5.75
CA HIS A 382 -18.06 -43.17 6.51
C HIS A 382 -19.00 -44.00 5.60
N LEU A 383 -19.61 -43.36 4.61
CA LEU A 383 -20.47 -44.06 3.64
C LEU A 383 -19.70 -45.12 2.85
N SER A 384 -18.47 -44.82 2.43
CA SER A 384 -17.63 -45.80 1.77
C SER A 384 -17.34 -47.03 2.65
N ARG A 385 -17.10 -46.87 3.96
CA ARG A 385 -16.91 -47.99 4.90
C ARG A 385 -18.17 -48.87 5.01
N VAL A 386 -19.33 -48.23 5.11
CA VAL A 386 -20.60 -48.95 5.17
C VAL A 386 -20.87 -49.76 3.90
N PHE A 387 -20.54 -49.17 2.73
CA PHE A 387 -20.70 -49.83 1.44
C PHE A 387 -19.77 -51.04 1.29
N THR A 388 -18.48 -50.90 1.58
CA THR A 388 -17.53 -52.02 1.55
C THR A 388 -17.93 -53.14 2.51
N LEU A 389 -18.49 -52.79 3.66
CA LEU A 389 -19.05 -53.78 4.58
C LEU A 389 -20.24 -54.50 3.99
N GLY A 390 -21.07 -53.81 3.20
CA GLY A 390 -22.21 -54.41 2.47
C GLY A 390 -21.75 -55.46 1.44
N GLU A 391 -20.71 -55.14 0.66
CA GLU A 391 -20.11 -56.09 -0.30
C GLU A 391 -19.53 -57.35 0.40
N LEU A 392 -18.95 -57.18 1.59
CA LEU A 392 -18.39 -58.26 2.39
C LEU A 392 -19.39 -58.97 3.30
N SER A 393 -20.69 -58.59 3.27
CA SER A 393 -21.67 -59.09 4.23
C SER A 393 -21.87 -60.62 4.19
N GLY A 394 -21.72 -61.22 2.99
CA GLY A 394 -21.75 -62.70 2.82
C GLY A 394 -20.62 -63.40 3.54
N SER A 395 -19.39 -62.90 3.37
CA SER A 395 -18.21 -63.44 4.01
C SER A 395 -18.20 -63.23 5.52
N LEU A 396 -18.64 -62.07 5.99
CA LEU A 396 -18.74 -61.77 7.41
C LEU A 396 -19.81 -62.67 8.12
N ALA A 397 -20.91 -62.94 7.43
CA ALA A 397 -21.92 -63.89 7.92
C ALA A 397 -21.32 -65.30 8.00
N HIS A 398 -20.51 -65.68 7.04
CA HIS A 398 -19.80 -66.96 7.03
C HIS A 398 -18.75 -67.04 8.16
N GLU A 399 -17.91 -66.02 8.34
CA GLU A 399 -16.92 -65.95 9.43
C GLU A 399 -17.53 -65.97 10.84
N LEU A 400 -18.74 -65.38 11.02
CA LEU A 400 -19.48 -65.48 12.28
C LEU A 400 -20.19 -66.85 12.44
N SER A 401 -20.66 -67.46 11.34
CA SER A 401 -21.36 -68.72 11.39
C SER A 401 -20.43 -69.90 11.72
N LEU A 402 -19.16 -69.86 11.29
CA LEU A 402 -18.16 -70.90 11.56
C LEU A 402 -17.93 -71.12 13.08
N PRO A 403 -17.51 -70.11 13.88
CA PRO A 403 -17.34 -70.32 15.31
C PRO A 403 -18.64 -70.65 16.03
N LEU A 404 -19.76 -70.05 15.62
CA LEU A 404 -21.04 -70.35 16.21
C LEU A 404 -21.48 -71.81 15.95
N THR A 405 -21.25 -72.35 14.75
CA THR A 405 -21.51 -73.75 14.40
C THR A 405 -20.55 -74.67 15.16
N ALA A 406 -19.31 -74.35 15.33
CA ALA A 406 -18.32 -75.09 16.12
C ALA A 406 -18.72 -75.12 17.59
N ILE A 407 -19.16 -74.00 18.18
CA ILE A 407 -19.70 -73.92 19.55
C ILE A 407 -20.91 -74.84 19.72
N LEU A 408 -21.85 -74.76 18.76
CA LEU A 408 -23.08 -75.61 18.81
C LEU A 408 -22.73 -77.11 18.70
N SER A 409 -21.86 -77.50 17.77
CA SER A 409 -21.41 -78.87 17.57
C SER A 409 -20.71 -79.44 18.81
N ASN A 410 -19.78 -78.65 19.38
CA ASN A 410 -19.08 -79.03 20.60
C ASN A 410 -19.97 -79.12 21.81
N ALA A 411 -20.93 -78.18 21.97
CA ALA A 411 -21.95 -78.28 23.02
C ALA A 411 -22.83 -79.55 22.90
N GLN A 412 -23.20 -79.88 21.65
CA GLN A 412 -23.96 -81.15 21.39
C GLN A 412 -23.10 -82.41 21.62
N ALA A 413 -21.80 -82.37 21.36
CA ALA A 413 -20.88 -83.44 21.68
C ALA A 413 -20.74 -83.63 23.18
N ALA A 414 -20.54 -82.56 23.94
CA ALA A 414 -20.48 -82.58 25.39
C ALA A 414 -21.78 -83.17 26.00
N GLN A 415 -22.98 -82.78 25.48
CA GLN A 415 -24.27 -83.35 25.90
C GLN A 415 -24.34 -84.84 25.65
N ARG A 416 -23.81 -85.31 24.50
CA ARG A 416 -23.84 -86.78 24.19
C ARG A 416 -22.87 -87.54 25.08
N VAL A 417 -21.71 -87.07 25.36
CA VAL A 417 -20.71 -87.65 26.27
C VAL A 417 -21.31 -87.78 27.69
N LEU A 418 -21.97 -86.75 28.17
CA LEU A 418 -22.61 -86.70 29.47
C LEU A 418 -23.80 -87.67 29.57
N ALA A 419 -24.55 -87.88 28.48
CA ALA A 419 -25.77 -88.78 28.46
C ALA A 419 -25.41 -90.25 28.46
N HIS A 420 -24.22 -90.67 28.03
CA HIS A 420 -23.80 -92.05 27.94
C HIS A 420 -23.17 -92.64 29.23
N GLY A 421 -23.10 -91.89 30.31
CA GLY A 421 -22.84 -92.39 31.66
C GLY A 421 -21.40 -92.88 31.95
N GLY A 422 -20.43 -92.48 31.16
CA GLY A 422 -19.00 -92.82 31.32
C GLY A 422 -18.07 -91.65 30.94
N ALA A 423 -18.48 -90.47 31.29
CA ALA A 423 -17.81 -89.23 30.84
C ALA A 423 -16.35 -89.13 31.34
N ASP A 424 -15.45 -89.13 30.44
CA ASP A 424 -14.06 -88.72 30.74
C ASP A 424 -14.04 -87.18 30.98
N PHE A 425 -13.75 -86.75 32.20
CA PHE A 425 -13.65 -85.37 32.56
C PHE A 425 -12.61 -84.58 31.68
N ALA A 426 -11.56 -85.27 31.19
CA ALA A 426 -10.58 -84.70 30.33
C ALA A 426 -11.17 -84.35 28.94
N GLU A 427 -12.02 -85.23 28.37
CA GLU A 427 -12.71 -85.00 27.09
C GLU A 427 -13.70 -83.84 27.18
N ILE A 428 -14.48 -83.80 28.27
CA ILE A 428 -15.40 -82.68 28.50
C ILE A 428 -14.65 -81.34 28.67
N GLN A 429 -13.51 -81.37 29.37
CA GLN A 429 -12.63 -80.18 29.56
C GLN A 429 -12.12 -79.69 28.23
N GLU A 430 -11.68 -80.57 27.32
CA GLU A 430 -11.20 -80.23 25.99
C GLU A 430 -12.30 -79.60 25.14
N ILE A 431 -13.52 -80.19 25.10
CA ILE A 431 -14.66 -79.66 24.38
C ILE A 431 -15.06 -78.29 24.93
N LEU A 432 -15.07 -78.06 26.25
CA LEU A 432 -15.31 -76.76 26.83
C LEU A 432 -14.27 -75.72 26.49
N ASN A 433 -12.98 -76.09 26.44
CA ASN A 433 -11.90 -75.22 26.04
C ASN A 433 -12.04 -74.78 24.58
N GLU A 434 -12.45 -75.68 23.67
CA GLU A 434 -12.76 -75.35 22.28
C GLU A 434 -13.93 -74.39 22.16
N ILE A 435 -15.04 -74.61 22.93
CA ILE A 435 -16.16 -73.66 22.95
C ILE A 435 -15.69 -72.26 23.38
N VAL A 436 -14.90 -72.16 24.44
CA VAL A 436 -14.37 -70.88 24.92
C VAL A 436 -13.45 -70.21 23.89
N SER A 437 -12.65 -71.03 23.17
CA SER A 437 -11.79 -70.53 22.10
C SER A 437 -12.60 -69.94 20.95
N GLU A 438 -13.63 -70.64 20.49
CA GLU A 438 -14.47 -70.19 19.38
C GLU A 438 -15.36 -68.98 19.75
N ASP A 439 -15.84 -68.93 21.02
CA ASP A 439 -16.55 -67.71 21.52
C ASP A 439 -15.65 -66.49 21.51
N LYS A 440 -14.39 -66.58 21.95
CA LYS A 440 -13.41 -65.49 21.87
C LYS A 440 -13.15 -65.07 20.42
N ARG A 441 -13.09 -66.05 19.49
CA ARG A 441 -12.91 -65.76 18.06
C ARG A 441 -14.10 -64.99 17.49
N ALA A 442 -15.33 -65.43 17.75
CA ALA A 442 -16.54 -64.70 17.34
C ALA A 442 -16.61 -63.30 17.93
N GLY A 443 -16.24 -63.14 19.22
CA GLY A 443 -16.18 -61.86 19.90
C GLY A 443 -15.16 -60.88 19.26
N GLU A 444 -14.05 -61.40 18.79
CA GLU A 444 -13.03 -60.58 18.12
C GLU A 444 -13.50 -60.10 16.73
N VAL A 445 -14.18 -60.94 15.95
CA VAL A 445 -14.79 -60.53 14.67
C VAL A 445 -15.82 -59.42 14.92
N ILE A 446 -16.73 -59.59 15.89
CA ILE A 446 -17.73 -58.56 16.24
C ILE A 446 -17.05 -57.25 16.70
N ARG A 447 -15.99 -57.34 17.51
CA ARG A 447 -15.25 -56.18 17.99
C ARG A 447 -14.63 -55.38 16.83
N ARG A 448 -14.03 -56.05 15.85
CA ARG A 448 -13.45 -55.44 14.64
C ARG A 448 -14.50 -54.74 13.80
N LEU A 449 -15.64 -55.38 13.54
CA LEU A 449 -16.77 -54.80 12.83
C LEU A 449 -17.32 -53.54 13.52
N ARG A 450 -17.42 -53.56 14.85
CA ARG A 450 -17.89 -52.42 15.63
C ARG A 450 -16.90 -51.23 15.55
N LEU A 451 -15.60 -51.48 15.56
CA LEU A 451 -14.59 -50.44 15.38
C LEU A 451 -14.67 -49.80 13.98
N TRP A 452 -14.92 -50.59 12.97
CA TRP A 452 -15.05 -50.13 11.57
C TRP A 452 -16.28 -49.23 11.36
N LEU A 453 -17.39 -49.54 11.98
CA LEU A 453 -18.64 -48.79 11.87
C LEU A 453 -18.68 -47.54 12.76
N LYS A 454 -17.76 -47.40 13.69
CA LYS A 454 -17.76 -46.28 14.62
C LYS A 454 -17.54 -44.96 13.86
N LYS A 455 -18.50 -44.04 13.95
CA LYS A 455 -18.38 -42.65 13.48
C LYS A 455 -17.59 -41.89 14.54
N GLY A 456 -16.35 -41.53 14.25
CA GLY A 456 -15.46 -40.82 15.21
C GLY A 456 -14.44 -39.92 14.52
N GLU A 457 -13.86 -39.02 15.30
CA GLU A 457 -12.72 -38.20 14.86
C GLU A 457 -11.50 -39.06 14.57
N VAL A 458 -10.72 -38.70 13.53
CA VAL A 458 -9.49 -39.36 13.13
C VAL A 458 -8.51 -39.29 14.30
N GLN A 459 -8.15 -40.44 14.86
CA GLN A 459 -7.16 -40.51 15.94
C GLN A 459 -5.83 -40.98 15.37
N GLN A 460 -4.86 -40.07 15.34
CA GLN A 460 -3.51 -40.39 14.89
C GLN A 460 -2.69 -41.01 16.01
N HIS A 461 -2.25 -42.26 15.82
CA HIS A 461 -1.36 -42.97 16.72
C HIS A 461 -0.09 -43.43 16.02
N SER A 462 0.97 -43.64 16.77
CA SER A 462 2.17 -44.37 16.26
C SER A 462 1.81 -45.83 16.06
N LEU A 463 1.94 -46.35 14.85
CA LEU A 463 1.52 -47.71 14.49
C LEU A 463 2.59 -48.42 13.61
N ARG A 464 2.58 -49.74 13.63
CA ARG A 464 3.39 -50.63 12.77
C ARG A 464 2.54 -51.08 11.59
N ILE A 465 2.96 -50.72 10.39
CA ILE A 465 2.18 -51.00 9.18
C ILE A 465 2.02 -52.49 8.91
N ASN A 466 2.99 -53.35 9.29
CA ASN A 466 2.85 -54.80 9.15
C ASN A 466 1.71 -55.37 9.96
N GLU A 467 1.46 -54.86 11.16
CA GLU A 467 0.31 -55.28 12.00
C GLU A 467 -1.01 -54.97 11.31
N VAL A 468 -1.09 -53.77 10.66
CA VAL A 468 -2.29 -53.35 9.89
C VAL A 468 -2.53 -54.30 8.70
N VAL A 469 -1.46 -54.71 7.99
CA VAL A 469 -1.54 -55.65 6.87
C VAL A 469 -2.03 -57.03 7.36
N GLU A 470 -1.44 -57.56 8.44
CA GLU A 470 -1.85 -58.84 9.02
C GLU A 470 -3.30 -58.86 9.49
N ASP A 471 -3.77 -57.78 10.12
CA ASP A 471 -5.17 -57.65 10.59
C ASP A 471 -6.15 -57.61 9.43
N VAL A 472 -5.85 -56.96 8.33
CA VAL A 472 -6.71 -56.95 7.13
C VAL A 472 -6.74 -58.35 6.49
N LEU A 473 -5.62 -59.01 6.35
CA LEU A 473 -5.59 -60.35 5.78
C LEU A 473 -6.34 -61.39 6.64
N LYS A 474 -6.27 -61.26 7.96
CA LYS A 474 -7.11 -62.08 8.86
C LYS A 474 -8.60 -61.84 8.67
N LEU A 475 -8.99 -60.56 8.42
CA LEU A 475 -10.39 -60.16 8.24
C LEU A 475 -11.03 -60.77 6.97
N ILE A 476 -10.27 -60.82 5.87
CA ILE A 476 -10.73 -61.25 4.55
C ILE A 476 -10.28 -62.65 4.17
N HIS A 477 -9.71 -63.41 5.11
CA HIS A 477 -9.17 -64.76 4.85
C HIS A 477 -10.20 -65.68 4.19
N SER A 478 -11.45 -65.67 4.68
CA SER A 478 -12.53 -66.53 4.12
C SER A 478 -12.86 -66.14 2.68
N ASP A 479 -12.87 -64.84 2.35
CA ASP A 479 -13.11 -64.37 0.98
C ASP A 479 -12.02 -64.81 0.03
N LEU A 480 -10.77 -64.65 0.45
CA LEU A 480 -9.61 -65.05 -0.34
C LEU A 480 -9.64 -66.56 -0.64
N VAL A 481 -10.01 -67.38 0.36
CA VAL A 481 -10.16 -68.83 0.18
C VAL A 481 -11.33 -69.17 -0.74
N ASN A 482 -12.49 -68.54 -0.55
CA ASN A 482 -13.68 -68.75 -1.37
C ASN A 482 -13.47 -68.37 -2.83
N GLN A 483 -12.71 -67.31 -3.09
CA GLN A 483 -12.36 -66.87 -4.42
C GLN A 483 -11.15 -67.57 -5.01
N HIS A 484 -10.57 -68.54 -4.29
CA HIS A 484 -9.37 -69.33 -4.70
C HIS A 484 -8.16 -68.43 -4.99
N VAL A 485 -7.97 -67.37 -4.21
CA VAL A 485 -6.82 -66.46 -4.34
C VAL A 485 -5.71 -66.92 -3.42
N THR A 486 -4.51 -67.16 -4.02
CA THR A 486 -3.29 -67.47 -3.26
C THR A 486 -2.63 -66.18 -2.83
N VAL A 487 -2.40 -65.99 -1.53
CA VAL A 487 -1.76 -64.81 -0.98
C VAL A 487 -0.31 -65.06 -0.61
N ASP A 488 0.60 -64.30 -1.22
CA ASP A 488 2.01 -64.26 -0.89
C ASP A 488 2.31 -62.96 -0.10
N ILE A 489 3.17 -63.07 0.93
CA ILE A 489 3.48 -61.93 1.83
C ILE A 489 4.97 -61.73 1.90
N GLU A 490 5.44 -60.52 1.50
CA GLU A 490 6.81 -60.10 1.59
C GLU A 490 6.93 -58.87 2.51
N LEU A 491 6.82 -59.05 3.81
CA LEU A 491 6.93 -57.99 4.79
C LEU A 491 8.36 -57.74 5.22
N ALA A 492 8.84 -56.50 5.14
CA ALA A 492 10.15 -56.13 5.66
C ALA A 492 10.24 -56.37 7.17
N ARG A 493 11.28 -57.04 7.64
CA ARG A 493 11.44 -57.45 9.05
C ARG A 493 11.52 -56.25 10.02
N THR A 494 12.08 -55.13 9.59
CA THR A 494 12.27 -53.92 10.39
C THR A 494 11.76 -52.74 9.61
N LEU A 495 10.55 -52.24 9.98
CA LEU A 495 9.99 -51.00 9.49
C LEU A 495 9.88 -50.00 10.63
N PRO A 496 10.18 -48.72 10.39
CA PRO A 496 9.88 -47.65 11.35
C PRO A 496 8.37 -47.49 11.53
N THR A 497 7.97 -46.97 12.68
CA THR A 497 6.58 -46.65 12.96
C THR A 497 6.11 -45.46 12.11
N VAL A 498 4.86 -45.47 11.70
CA VAL A 498 4.19 -44.37 11.00
C VAL A 498 3.13 -43.79 11.91
N THR A 499 2.82 -42.50 11.72
CA THR A 499 1.73 -41.85 12.46
C THR A 499 0.46 -41.90 11.62
N GLY A 500 -0.62 -42.50 12.16
CA GLY A 500 -1.86 -42.63 11.42
C GLY A 500 -3.01 -43.19 12.24
N ASP A 501 -4.17 -43.26 11.60
CA ASP A 501 -5.38 -43.91 12.13
C ASP A 501 -5.42 -45.34 11.61
N PRO A 502 -5.33 -46.37 12.49
CA PRO A 502 -5.28 -47.77 12.08
C PRO A 502 -6.54 -48.19 11.32
N VAL A 503 -7.70 -47.67 11.67
CA VAL A 503 -8.98 -48.03 11.00
C VAL A 503 -9.02 -47.48 9.57
N GLN A 504 -8.53 -46.26 9.37
CA GLN A 504 -8.45 -45.67 8.02
C GLN A 504 -7.43 -46.40 7.14
N LEU A 505 -6.26 -46.75 7.67
CA LEU A 505 -5.26 -47.50 6.92
C LEU A 505 -5.70 -48.93 6.63
N GLN A 506 -6.42 -49.62 7.55
CA GLN A 506 -7.07 -50.89 7.28
C GLN A 506 -8.08 -50.78 6.14
N GLN A 507 -8.87 -49.68 6.09
CA GLN A 507 -9.81 -49.40 5.00
C GLN A 507 -9.10 -49.27 3.65
N VAL A 508 -7.99 -48.54 3.59
CA VAL A 508 -7.18 -48.42 2.35
C VAL A 508 -6.73 -49.82 1.88
N LEU A 509 -6.11 -50.57 2.76
CA LEU A 509 -5.64 -51.92 2.42
C LEU A 509 -6.75 -52.85 1.97
N LEU A 510 -7.87 -52.84 2.68
CA LEU A 510 -9.02 -53.67 2.30
C LEU A 510 -9.56 -53.31 0.92
N ASN A 511 -9.78 -52.03 0.65
CA ASN A 511 -10.24 -51.57 -0.67
C ASN A 511 -9.29 -51.99 -1.79
N LEU A 512 -7.96 -51.90 -1.55
CA LEU A 512 -6.99 -52.32 -2.53
C LEU A 512 -6.98 -53.84 -2.76
N VAL A 513 -7.12 -54.65 -1.69
CA VAL A 513 -7.18 -56.12 -1.79
C VAL A 513 -8.49 -56.59 -2.44
N VAL A 514 -9.63 -56.00 -2.10
CA VAL A 514 -10.94 -56.31 -2.76
C VAL A 514 -10.86 -55.99 -4.25
N ASN A 515 -10.30 -54.84 -4.62
CA ASN A 515 -10.10 -54.46 -6.03
C ASN A 515 -9.18 -55.42 -6.76
N ALA A 516 -8.12 -55.94 -6.10
CA ALA A 516 -7.22 -56.94 -6.65
C ALA A 516 -7.96 -58.27 -6.87
N CYS A 517 -8.77 -58.72 -5.93
CA CYS A 517 -9.57 -59.93 -6.07
C CYS A 517 -10.57 -59.84 -7.23
N ASP A 518 -11.26 -58.69 -7.36
CA ASP A 518 -12.21 -58.45 -8.46
C ASP A 518 -11.49 -58.43 -9.82
N ALA A 519 -10.31 -57.82 -9.91
CA ALA A 519 -9.51 -57.82 -11.14
C ALA A 519 -9.05 -59.22 -11.57
N MET A 520 -9.00 -60.18 -10.64
CA MET A 520 -8.65 -61.59 -10.88
C MET A 520 -9.87 -62.52 -11.06
N ALA A 521 -11.11 -62.02 -10.94
CA ALA A 521 -12.32 -62.84 -10.99
C ALA A 521 -12.43 -63.68 -12.28
N ASP A 522 -12.04 -63.10 -13.42
CA ASP A 522 -12.06 -63.74 -14.74
C ASP A 522 -10.81 -64.56 -15.07
N CYS A 523 -9.83 -64.65 -14.14
CA CYS A 523 -8.58 -65.40 -14.33
C CYS A 523 -8.79 -66.87 -13.94
N ASN A 524 -7.95 -67.75 -14.52
CA ASN A 524 -7.85 -69.15 -14.07
C ASN A 524 -7.48 -69.20 -12.58
N THR A 525 -8.03 -70.15 -11.85
CA THR A 525 -7.82 -70.28 -10.39
C THR A 525 -6.32 -70.43 -10.02
N GLN A 526 -5.51 -71.07 -10.85
CA GLN A 526 -4.06 -71.19 -10.65
C GLN A 526 -3.27 -69.88 -10.86
N GLU A 527 -3.87 -68.89 -11.51
CA GLU A 527 -3.27 -67.60 -11.83
C GLU A 527 -3.68 -66.51 -10.81
N ARG A 528 -4.64 -66.79 -9.94
CA ARG A 528 -5.12 -65.82 -8.93
C ARG A 528 -4.12 -65.72 -7.79
N ARG A 529 -3.13 -64.82 -7.98
CA ARG A 529 -2.08 -64.53 -6.99
C ARG A 529 -2.12 -63.09 -6.56
N LEU A 530 -2.18 -62.87 -5.26
CA LEU A 530 -2.08 -61.60 -4.60
C LEU A 530 -0.76 -61.56 -3.81
N LEU A 531 0.11 -60.58 -4.11
CA LEU A 531 1.32 -60.35 -3.33
C LEU A 531 1.25 -59.01 -2.62
N ILE A 532 1.42 -59.05 -1.29
CA ILE A 532 1.53 -57.82 -0.49
C ILE A 532 2.96 -57.66 -0.03
N ARG A 533 3.58 -56.51 -0.40
CA ARG A 533 4.96 -56.18 -0.06
C ARG A 533 5.02 -54.91 0.76
N THR A 534 5.84 -54.88 1.80
CA THR A 534 6.15 -53.69 2.57
C THR A 534 7.65 -53.39 2.53
N GLY A 535 8.01 -52.12 2.52
CA GLY A 535 9.41 -51.70 2.45
C GLY A 535 9.63 -50.25 2.81
N ILE A 536 10.88 -49.78 2.69
CA ILE A 536 11.24 -48.38 2.83
C ILE A 536 11.55 -47.83 1.44
N GLU A 537 10.98 -46.68 1.08
CA GLU A 537 11.25 -46.03 -0.21
C GLU A 537 12.70 -45.57 -0.26
N ASN A 538 13.48 -46.02 -1.27
CA ASN A 538 14.91 -45.70 -1.42
C ASN A 538 15.11 -44.17 -1.49
N GLY A 539 15.92 -43.63 -0.54
CA GLY A 539 16.25 -42.21 -0.46
C GLY A 539 15.15 -41.29 0.11
N LYS A 540 14.02 -41.85 0.57
CA LYS A 540 12.93 -41.09 1.21
C LYS A 540 12.64 -41.66 2.60
N SER A 541 12.26 -40.77 3.51
CA SER A 541 11.82 -41.13 4.88
C SER A 541 10.37 -41.59 4.88
N ALA A 542 10.02 -42.61 4.08
CA ALA A 542 8.66 -43.11 3.96
C ALA A 542 8.61 -44.64 3.92
N VAL A 543 7.60 -45.21 4.57
CA VAL A 543 7.24 -46.64 4.45
C VAL A 543 6.34 -46.78 3.22
N ILE A 544 6.60 -47.76 2.37
CA ILE A 544 5.83 -48.08 1.19
C ILE A 544 5.10 -49.43 1.39
N VAL A 545 3.87 -49.51 0.96
CA VAL A 545 3.08 -50.74 0.86
C VAL A 545 2.63 -50.91 -0.58
N SER A 546 2.82 -52.10 -1.12
CA SER A 546 2.46 -52.48 -2.48
C SER A 546 1.52 -53.68 -2.47
N VAL A 547 0.39 -53.55 -3.13
CA VAL A 547 -0.60 -54.61 -3.35
C VAL A 547 -0.54 -54.97 -4.84
N ILE A 548 -0.09 -56.18 -5.14
CA ILE A 548 0.22 -56.64 -6.48
C ILE A 548 -0.75 -57.75 -6.86
N ASP A 549 -1.52 -57.58 -7.92
CA ASP A 549 -2.44 -58.60 -8.45
C ASP A 549 -1.96 -59.15 -9.79
N GLY A 550 -2.43 -60.37 -10.10
CA GLY A 550 -2.23 -61.03 -11.39
C GLY A 550 -3.39 -60.85 -12.37
N GLY A 551 -4.24 -59.86 -12.17
CA GLY A 551 -5.46 -59.62 -12.95
C GLY A 551 -5.26 -58.97 -14.29
N GLY A 552 -6.21 -58.16 -14.72
CA GLY A 552 -6.10 -57.36 -15.92
C GLY A 552 -5.27 -56.10 -15.69
N SER A 553 -4.48 -55.66 -16.70
CA SER A 553 -3.77 -54.37 -16.65
C SER A 553 -4.73 -53.22 -16.93
N ILE A 554 -4.53 -52.09 -16.28
CA ILE A 554 -5.30 -50.84 -16.48
C ILE A 554 -4.75 -50.14 -17.73
N PRO A 555 -5.60 -49.70 -18.69
CA PRO A 555 -5.13 -48.87 -19.81
C PRO A 555 -4.36 -47.65 -19.33
N GLU A 556 -3.21 -47.33 -19.93
CA GLU A 556 -2.34 -46.22 -19.50
C GLU A 556 -3.08 -44.90 -19.40
N GLU A 557 -4.01 -44.62 -20.33
CA GLU A 557 -4.84 -43.42 -20.35
C GLU A 557 -5.79 -43.29 -19.15
N LYS A 558 -6.06 -44.39 -18.46
CA LYS A 558 -7.01 -44.46 -17.33
C LYS A 558 -6.33 -44.53 -15.97
N ILE A 559 -5.00 -44.76 -15.89
CA ILE A 559 -4.28 -44.96 -14.62
C ILE A 559 -4.45 -43.75 -13.66
N GLU A 560 -4.52 -42.53 -14.15
CA GLU A 560 -4.76 -41.35 -13.32
C GLU A 560 -6.25 -41.20 -12.97
N GLN A 561 -7.13 -41.55 -13.89
CA GLN A 561 -8.60 -41.39 -13.73
C GLN A 561 -9.22 -42.37 -12.73
N ILE A 562 -8.59 -43.53 -12.47
CA ILE A 562 -9.12 -44.52 -11.50
C ILE A 562 -9.22 -43.99 -10.06
N PHE A 563 -8.53 -42.89 -9.76
CA PHE A 563 -8.58 -42.22 -8.45
C PHE A 563 -9.62 -41.10 -8.39
N GLU A 564 -10.27 -40.75 -9.51
CA GLU A 564 -11.35 -39.76 -9.53
C GLU A 564 -12.64 -40.33 -8.88
N PRO A 565 -13.37 -39.53 -8.13
CA PRO A 565 -14.66 -39.95 -7.55
C PRO A 565 -15.65 -40.39 -8.65
N PHE A 566 -16.37 -41.45 -8.40
CA PHE A 566 -17.39 -42.08 -9.28
C PHE A 566 -16.82 -42.71 -10.56
N PHE A 567 -15.52 -42.83 -10.72
CA PHE A 567 -14.94 -43.59 -11.80
C PHE A 567 -14.95 -45.08 -11.48
N THR A 568 -15.63 -45.87 -12.29
CA THR A 568 -15.72 -47.33 -12.14
C THR A 568 -15.83 -48.05 -13.50
N THR A 569 -15.27 -49.24 -13.55
CA THR A 569 -15.41 -50.17 -14.69
C THR A 569 -16.34 -51.34 -14.34
N LYS A 570 -16.90 -51.37 -13.13
CA LYS A 570 -17.79 -52.42 -12.65
C LYS A 570 -19.26 -52.00 -12.81
N GLU A 571 -20.16 -52.94 -13.21
CA GLU A 571 -21.60 -52.66 -13.40
C GLU A 571 -22.32 -52.25 -12.10
N GLU A 572 -21.91 -52.76 -10.94
CA GLU A 572 -22.53 -52.47 -9.65
C GLU A 572 -21.64 -51.61 -8.71
N GLY A 573 -20.48 -51.11 -9.19
CA GLY A 573 -19.55 -50.34 -8.37
C GLY A 573 -19.82 -48.82 -8.36
N MET A 574 -19.85 -48.18 -7.20
CA MET A 574 -20.04 -46.72 -7.10
C MET A 574 -18.80 -45.89 -7.49
N GLY A 575 -17.63 -46.51 -7.73
CA GLY A 575 -16.41 -45.80 -8.08
C GLY A 575 -15.82 -44.90 -6.97
N LEU A 576 -16.15 -45.13 -5.72
CA LEU A 576 -15.70 -44.31 -4.57
C LEU A 576 -14.50 -44.92 -3.83
N GLY A 577 -14.22 -46.21 -3.98
CA GLY A 577 -13.20 -46.94 -3.18
C GLY A 577 -11.80 -46.33 -3.31
N LEU A 578 -11.29 -46.20 -4.52
CA LEU A 578 -9.93 -45.65 -4.78
C LEU A 578 -9.82 -44.16 -4.48
N SER A 579 -10.85 -43.37 -4.74
CA SER A 579 -10.88 -41.94 -4.40
C SER A 579 -10.84 -41.68 -2.89
N VAL A 580 -11.54 -42.54 -2.12
CA VAL A 580 -11.47 -42.53 -0.65
C VAL A 580 -10.09 -42.95 -0.16
N CYS A 581 -9.46 -43.97 -0.79
CA CYS A 581 -8.07 -44.35 -0.49
C CYS A 581 -7.13 -43.18 -0.69
N GLY A 582 -7.24 -42.45 -1.82
CA GLY A 582 -6.46 -41.25 -2.09
C GLY A 582 -6.62 -40.17 -1.02
N THR A 583 -7.88 -39.92 -0.61
CA THR A 583 -8.20 -38.94 0.45
C THR A 583 -7.60 -39.35 1.81
N ILE A 584 -7.70 -40.62 2.18
CA ILE A 584 -7.15 -41.14 3.44
C ILE A 584 -5.63 -41.04 3.43
N ILE A 585 -4.97 -41.49 2.37
CA ILE A 585 -3.51 -41.46 2.29
C ILE A 585 -3.00 -40.01 2.25
N ALA A 586 -3.67 -39.09 1.56
CA ALA A 586 -3.34 -37.66 1.58
C ALA A 586 -3.49 -37.02 2.99
N ALA A 587 -4.54 -37.41 3.75
CA ALA A 587 -4.72 -36.99 5.14
C ALA A 587 -3.58 -37.49 6.06
N HIS A 588 -2.97 -38.61 5.72
CA HIS A 588 -1.76 -39.15 6.37
C HIS A 588 -0.45 -38.61 5.78
N ARG A 589 -0.50 -37.56 4.94
CA ARG A 589 0.65 -36.95 4.25
C ARG A 589 1.42 -37.93 3.36
N GLY A 590 0.74 -39.01 2.92
CA GLY A 590 1.25 -40.04 2.04
C GLY A 590 0.91 -39.77 0.56
N LYS A 591 1.32 -40.72 -0.30
CA LYS A 591 1.02 -40.73 -1.73
C LYS A 591 0.44 -42.10 -2.11
N LEU A 592 -0.60 -42.12 -2.95
CA LEU A 592 -1.21 -43.31 -3.54
C LEU A 592 -1.02 -43.26 -5.06
N TRP A 593 -0.62 -44.39 -5.68
CA TRP A 593 -0.48 -44.50 -7.14
C TRP A 593 -0.60 -45.98 -7.59
N ALA A 594 -0.79 -46.19 -8.89
CA ALA A 594 -0.83 -47.50 -9.51
C ALA A 594 0.20 -47.63 -10.63
N THR A 595 0.69 -48.86 -10.88
CA THR A 595 1.55 -49.21 -12.01
C THR A 595 1.11 -50.55 -12.59
N ASN A 596 1.18 -50.72 -13.91
CA ASN A 596 0.94 -52.02 -14.54
C ASN A 596 2.17 -52.91 -14.35
N ASN A 597 1.93 -54.20 -14.09
CA ASN A 597 2.99 -55.20 -14.01
C ASN A 597 3.53 -55.52 -15.41
N ALA A 598 4.79 -56.00 -15.51
CA ALA A 598 5.45 -56.29 -16.77
C ALA A 598 4.74 -57.35 -17.60
N ASP A 599 4.20 -58.38 -16.94
CA ASP A 599 3.58 -59.52 -17.62
C ASP A 599 2.03 -59.32 -17.65
N ARG A 600 1.40 -59.22 -16.51
CA ARG A 600 -0.08 -59.07 -16.37
C ARG A 600 -0.39 -58.54 -14.98
N GLY A 601 -1.53 -57.77 -14.86
CA GLY A 601 -2.05 -57.25 -13.59
C GLY A 601 -1.53 -55.86 -13.26
N THR A 602 -1.96 -55.40 -12.09
CA THR A 602 -1.69 -54.05 -11.59
C THR A 602 -1.06 -54.09 -10.20
N THR A 603 -0.20 -53.14 -9.92
CA THR A 603 0.30 -52.88 -8.57
C THR A 603 -0.18 -51.55 -8.06
N PHE A 604 -0.91 -51.55 -6.96
CA PHE A 604 -1.26 -50.35 -6.20
C PHE A 604 -0.22 -50.13 -5.11
N HIS A 605 0.26 -48.90 -5.03
CA HIS A 605 1.25 -48.50 -4.05
C HIS A 605 0.72 -47.38 -3.20
N PHE A 606 1.02 -47.38 -1.90
CA PHE A 606 0.91 -46.17 -1.10
C PHE A 606 2.12 -45.99 -0.21
N SER A 607 2.50 -44.73 0.05
CA SER A 607 3.60 -44.39 0.95
C SER A 607 3.10 -43.55 2.12
N LEU A 608 3.71 -43.75 3.29
CA LEU A 608 3.43 -43.01 4.52
C LEU A 608 4.74 -42.46 5.09
N PRO A 609 4.76 -41.16 5.53
CA PRO A 609 5.98 -40.59 6.12
C PRO A 609 6.30 -41.31 7.44
N ILE A 610 7.59 -41.49 7.70
CA ILE A 610 8.08 -42.06 8.95
C ILE A 610 7.81 -41.07 10.08
N GLY A 611 7.16 -41.48 11.14
CA GLY A 611 6.95 -40.70 12.34
C GLY A 611 8.31 -40.34 12.99
N LYS A 612 8.46 -39.07 13.45
CA LYS A 612 9.63 -38.73 14.29
C LYS A 612 9.55 -39.59 15.55
N SER A 613 10.59 -40.40 15.80
CA SER A 613 10.68 -41.16 17.03
C SER A 613 10.77 -40.22 18.23
N ASP A 614 10.07 -40.52 19.31
CA ASP A 614 10.08 -39.76 20.60
C ASP A 614 11.49 -39.64 21.23
N GLU A 615 12.51 -40.35 20.73
CA GLU A 615 13.89 -40.28 21.20
C GLU A 615 14.60 -38.94 20.87
N GLU A 616 14.19 -38.20 19.83
CA GLU A 616 14.81 -36.89 19.52
C GLU A 616 14.31 -35.74 20.41
N VAL A 617 13.18 -35.89 21.10
CA VAL A 617 12.62 -34.88 22.01
C VAL A 617 13.39 -34.80 23.34
N VAL A 618 14.05 -35.88 23.76
CA VAL A 618 14.81 -35.93 25.02
C VAL A 618 16.20 -35.27 24.87
N ILE A 619 16.77 -35.22 23.68
CA ILE A 619 18.16 -34.68 23.47
C ILE A 619 18.14 -33.14 23.34
N THR A 620 17.06 -32.54 22.83
CA THR A 620 16.98 -31.08 22.70
C THR A 620 16.70 -30.35 24.01
N ASN A 621 16.15 -31.02 25.02
CA ASN A 621 15.93 -30.41 26.35
C ASN A 621 17.16 -30.47 27.28
N LYS A 622 18.23 -31.23 26.95
CA LYS A 622 19.48 -31.26 27.73
C LYS A 622 20.56 -30.26 27.30
N ARG A 623 20.34 -29.52 26.20
CA ARG A 623 21.30 -28.50 25.71
C ARG A 623 20.87 -27.04 26.00
N LYS A 624 19.76 -26.81 26.72
CA LYS A 624 19.34 -25.48 27.18
C LYS A 624 19.47 -25.25 28.69
N GLY A 625 20.23 -26.10 29.38
CA GLY A 625 20.46 -26.00 30.81
C GLY A 625 21.95 -26.23 31.20
N SER A 626 22.86 -25.46 30.58
CA SER A 626 24.21 -25.24 31.10
C SER A 626 24.75 -23.91 30.55
#